data_7c90bad1ae8167737a9ceeb792142b7d
#
_entry.id   7c90bad1ae8167737a9ceeb792142b7d
#
_cell.length_a   1.000
_cell.length_b   1.000
_cell.length_c   1.000
_cell.angle_alpha   90.00
_cell.angle_beta   90.00
_cell.angle_gamma   90.00
#
_symmetry.space_group_name_H-M   'P 1'
#
loop_
_entity.id
_entity.type
_entity.pdbx_description
1 polymer ?
#
loop_
_entity_poly.entity_id
_entity_poly.type
_entity_poly.pdbx_seq_one_letter_code
_entity_poly.pdbx_strand_id
1 'polypeptide(L)'
;QRWTHVIKSFRIPAHWKIWRGYDFGYSRPFSVGWYAADEDGRLYRIKELYGCTGTPNEGLKIDPVEQARRIREAEENDPMLKGRVIQGVADPAIFNESQGESIAQMQEKHTYYLVWHPGDHTRLAGKMQMHYRLAFDAEGRPMLQVFDTCKHFIRTIPNLVYDESNVEDIDSDQEDHIYDECRYVLMENPLSPRQIQKETA
;
A
#
# COMPACT_ATOMS: atom_id res chain seq x y z
N GLN A 1 5.26 5.21 -15.92
CA GLN A 1 5.82 4.47 -17.08
C GLN A 1 6.43 3.16 -16.60
N ARG A 2 6.08 2.05 -17.26
CA ARG A 2 6.44 0.71 -16.77
C ARG A 2 7.95 0.49 -16.67
N TRP A 3 8.71 0.95 -17.62
CA TRP A 3 10.18 0.72 -17.68
C TRP A 3 10.99 1.52 -16.67
N THR A 4 10.41 2.52 -16.02
CA THR A 4 11.07 3.33 -15.00
C THR A 4 10.55 3.06 -13.59
N HIS A 5 9.25 2.73 -13.46
CA HIS A 5 8.62 2.47 -12.17
C HIS A 5 8.72 1.01 -11.74
N VAL A 6 8.77 0.07 -12.71
CA VAL A 6 8.84 -1.36 -12.42
C VAL A 6 10.29 -1.83 -12.54
N ILE A 7 10.81 -2.40 -11.48
CA ILE A 7 12.21 -2.84 -11.37
C ILE A 7 12.30 -4.29 -10.96
N LYS A 8 13.44 -4.90 -11.21
CA LYS A 8 13.76 -6.24 -10.70
C LYS A 8 13.89 -6.20 -9.20
N SER A 9 13.44 -7.27 -8.53
CA SER A 9 13.62 -7.43 -7.10
C SER A 9 15.12 -7.48 -6.74
N PHE A 10 15.45 -6.88 -5.61
CA PHE A 10 16.78 -6.93 -5.02
C PHE A 10 16.68 -7.18 -3.51
N ARG A 11 17.77 -7.53 -2.89
CA ARG A 11 17.81 -7.77 -1.44
C ARG A 11 17.73 -6.43 -0.69
N ILE A 12 16.69 -6.29 0.15
CA ILE A 12 16.49 -5.08 0.94
C ILE A 12 17.53 -5.01 2.07
N PRO A 13 18.31 -3.92 2.18
CA PRO A 13 19.25 -3.72 3.28
C PRO A 13 18.57 -3.80 4.64
N ALA A 14 19.27 -4.36 5.62
CA ALA A 14 18.71 -4.61 6.96
C ALA A 14 18.31 -3.33 7.71
N HIS A 15 18.96 -2.19 7.41
CA HIS A 15 18.71 -0.90 8.05
C HIS A 15 17.57 -0.10 7.43
N TRP A 16 17.03 -0.52 6.26
CA TRP A 16 15.90 0.15 5.67
C TRP A 16 14.62 -0.12 6.46
N LYS A 17 13.79 0.90 6.61
CA LYS A 17 12.49 0.77 7.25
C LYS A 17 11.50 0.05 6.34
N ILE A 18 10.68 -0.81 6.95
CA ILE A 18 9.62 -1.53 6.25
C ILE A 18 8.26 -1.04 6.76
N TRP A 19 7.38 -0.73 5.81
CA TRP A 19 5.99 -0.37 6.03
C TRP A 19 5.08 -1.46 5.46
N ARG A 20 3.94 -1.64 6.09
CA ARG A 20 2.86 -2.48 5.59
C ARG A 20 1.59 -1.67 5.53
N GLY A 21 1.02 -1.49 4.33
CA GLY A 21 -0.29 -0.87 4.13
C GLY A 21 -1.39 -1.91 4.03
N TYR A 22 -2.60 -1.57 4.47
CA TYR A 22 -3.75 -2.46 4.42
C TYR A 22 -5.03 -1.71 4.11
N ASP A 23 -5.76 -2.21 3.13
CA ASP A 23 -7.12 -1.85 2.80
C ASP A 23 -8.00 -3.11 2.93
N PHE A 24 -8.99 -3.07 3.85
CA PHE A 24 -9.85 -4.21 4.12
C PHE A 24 -10.88 -4.40 3.01
N GLY A 25 -11.14 -5.64 2.65
CA GLY A 25 -12.22 -6.03 1.75
C GLY A 25 -12.74 -7.43 2.06
N TYR A 26 -14.01 -7.66 1.81
CA TYR A 26 -14.66 -8.97 1.93
C TYR A 26 -15.23 -9.42 0.56
N SER A 27 -16.32 -8.79 0.11
CA SER A 27 -16.87 -9.01 -1.24
C SER A 27 -16.07 -8.30 -2.33
N ARG A 28 -15.37 -7.22 -1.99
CA ARG A 28 -14.31 -6.62 -2.79
C ARG A 28 -12.95 -7.12 -2.30
N PRO A 29 -11.90 -7.06 -3.12
CA PRO A 29 -10.58 -7.51 -2.70
C PRO A 29 -10.04 -6.71 -1.52
N PHE A 30 -9.38 -7.38 -0.57
CA PHE A 30 -8.48 -6.68 0.35
C PHE A 30 -7.12 -6.49 -0.31
N SER A 31 -6.40 -5.46 0.10
CA SER A 31 -5.05 -5.18 -0.38
C SER A 31 -4.06 -5.04 0.77
N VAL A 32 -2.93 -5.71 0.64
CA VAL A 32 -1.77 -5.52 1.52
C VAL A 32 -0.55 -5.29 0.66
N GLY A 33 0.20 -4.23 0.97
CA GLY A 33 1.46 -3.92 0.32
C GLY A 33 2.58 -3.72 1.33
N TRP A 34 3.76 -4.25 1.05
CA TRP A 34 4.96 -4.01 1.83
C TRP A 34 5.88 -3.08 1.07
N TYR A 35 6.44 -2.11 1.79
CA TYR A 35 7.25 -1.04 1.24
C TYR A 35 8.54 -0.90 2.04
N ALA A 36 9.66 -0.77 1.34
CA ALA A 36 10.94 -0.43 1.93
C ALA A 36 11.28 1.03 1.62
N ALA A 37 11.84 1.76 2.58
CA ALA A 37 12.30 3.13 2.40
C ALA A 37 13.83 3.17 2.46
N ASP A 38 14.45 3.74 1.43
CA ASP A 38 15.89 3.99 1.42
C ASP A 38 16.26 5.29 2.16
N GLU A 39 17.55 5.61 2.21
CA GLU A 39 18.08 6.77 2.93
C GLU A 39 17.64 8.10 2.29
N ASP A 40 17.30 8.10 1.01
CA ASP A 40 16.82 9.28 0.28
C ASP A 40 15.30 9.47 0.41
N GLY A 41 14.61 8.55 1.10
CA GLY A 41 13.17 8.56 1.26
C GLY A 41 12.39 7.98 0.07
N ARG A 42 13.07 7.36 -0.90
CA ARG A 42 12.41 6.62 -1.97
C ARG A 42 11.77 5.37 -1.42
N LEU A 43 10.53 5.13 -1.83
CA LEU A 43 9.78 3.93 -1.47
C LEU A 43 9.87 2.89 -2.59
N TYR A 44 10.02 1.65 -2.17
CA TYR A 44 9.98 0.47 -3.02
C TYR A 44 8.84 -0.43 -2.56
N ARG A 45 7.83 -0.64 -3.41
CA ARG A 45 6.83 -1.69 -3.15
C ARG A 45 7.46 -3.03 -3.45
N ILE A 46 7.76 -3.80 -2.40
CA ILE A 46 8.58 -5.01 -2.48
C ILE A 46 7.77 -6.29 -2.53
N LYS A 47 6.54 -6.26 -2.04
CA LYS A 47 5.63 -7.40 -1.98
C LYS A 47 4.18 -6.95 -1.92
N GLU A 48 3.29 -7.80 -2.39
CA GLU A 48 1.84 -7.61 -2.26
C GLU A 48 1.14 -8.92 -1.90
N LEU A 49 0.02 -8.78 -1.20
CA LEU A 49 -0.98 -9.81 -0.99
C LEU A 49 -2.34 -9.20 -1.35
N TYR A 50 -2.94 -9.69 -2.42
CA TYR A 50 -4.17 -9.12 -2.94
C TYR A 50 -5.28 -10.17 -2.93
N GLY A 51 -6.35 -9.88 -2.20
CA GLY A 51 -7.43 -10.81 -1.90
C GLY A 51 -8.49 -10.88 -3.00
N CYS A 52 -8.08 -11.01 -4.26
CA CYS A 52 -9.03 -11.18 -5.36
C CYS A 52 -9.14 -12.65 -5.79
N THR A 53 -10.30 -12.99 -6.38
CA THR A 53 -10.50 -14.24 -7.14
C THR A 53 -9.85 -14.12 -8.53
N GLY A 54 -10.15 -15.02 -9.43
CA GLY A 54 -9.78 -14.89 -10.86
C GLY A 54 -10.57 -13.81 -11.59
N THR A 55 -11.67 -13.32 -11.01
CA THR A 55 -12.51 -12.24 -11.56
C THR A 55 -12.03 -10.89 -11.05
N PRO A 56 -11.83 -9.88 -11.91
CA PRO A 56 -11.43 -8.55 -11.49
C PRO A 56 -12.41 -7.96 -10.46
N ASN A 57 -11.88 -7.26 -9.48
CA ASN A 57 -12.62 -6.57 -8.41
C ASN A 57 -13.56 -7.46 -7.58
N GLU A 58 -13.34 -8.79 -7.57
CA GLU A 58 -14.09 -9.74 -6.77
C GLU A 58 -13.22 -10.27 -5.61
N GLY A 59 -13.69 -10.05 -4.37
CA GLY A 59 -13.01 -10.46 -3.15
C GLY A 59 -13.16 -11.93 -2.82
N LEU A 60 -12.19 -12.47 -2.06
CA LEU A 60 -12.15 -13.87 -1.64
C LEU A 60 -13.20 -14.24 -0.59
N LYS A 61 -13.91 -13.27 -0.01
CA LYS A 61 -14.92 -13.44 1.04
C LYS A 61 -14.41 -14.20 2.28
N ILE A 62 -13.20 -13.88 2.68
CA ILE A 62 -12.58 -14.40 3.90
C ILE A 62 -12.65 -13.37 5.02
N ASP A 63 -12.81 -13.86 6.24
CA ASP A 63 -12.97 -13.00 7.43
C ASP A 63 -11.67 -12.26 7.81
N PRO A 64 -11.75 -11.24 8.67
CA PRO A 64 -10.59 -10.45 9.07
C PRO A 64 -9.48 -11.26 9.73
N VAL A 65 -9.80 -12.29 10.50
CA VAL A 65 -8.81 -13.13 11.19
C VAL A 65 -8.04 -13.98 10.19
N GLU A 66 -8.73 -14.56 9.21
CA GLU A 66 -8.07 -15.32 8.13
C GLU A 66 -7.20 -14.40 7.25
N GLN A 67 -7.63 -13.16 6.97
CA GLN A 67 -6.80 -12.19 6.27
C GLN A 67 -5.51 -11.92 7.06
N ALA A 68 -5.62 -11.71 8.37
CA ALA A 68 -4.46 -11.48 9.23
C ALA A 68 -3.53 -12.70 9.31
N ARG A 69 -4.08 -13.91 9.36
CA ARG A 69 -3.30 -15.15 9.29
C ARG A 69 -2.46 -15.21 8.01
N ARG A 70 -3.04 -14.89 6.87
CA ARG A 70 -2.34 -14.85 5.57
C ARG A 70 -1.27 -13.77 5.51
N ILE A 71 -1.52 -12.61 6.11
CA ILE A 71 -0.52 -11.54 6.23
C ILE A 71 0.70 -12.03 7.02
N ARG A 72 0.46 -12.63 8.19
CA ARG A 72 1.53 -13.18 9.02
C ARG A 72 2.32 -14.29 8.32
N GLU A 73 1.61 -15.19 7.67
CA GLU A 73 2.23 -16.26 6.88
C GLU A 73 3.11 -15.72 5.75
N ALA A 74 2.63 -14.67 5.05
CA ALA A 74 3.41 -14.00 4.01
C ALA A 74 4.71 -13.37 4.55
N GLU A 75 4.68 -12.81 5.75
CA GLU A 75 5.86 -12.23 6.41
C GLU A 75 6.84 -13.29 6.91
N GLU A 76 6.34 -14.35 7.54
CA GLU A 76 7.16 -15.43 8.09
C GLU A 76 7.85 -16.26 6.99
N ASN A 77 7.22 -16.42 5.84
CA ASN A 77 7.74 -17.20 4.72
C ASN A 77 8.63 -16.40 3.76
N ASP A 78 8.74 -15.09 3.93
CA ASP A 78 9.54 -14.24 3.06
C ASP A 78 10.86 -13.83 3.73
N PRO A 79 12.02 -14.27 3.20
CA PRO A 79 13.32 -13.90 3.77
C PRO A 79 13.57 -12.38 3.82
N MET A 80 12.90 -11.58 2.99
CA MET A 80 13.01 -10.12 3.02
C MET A 80 12.25 -9.50 4.20
N LEU A 81 11.24 -10.18 4.73
CA LEU A 81 10.34 -9.66 5.77
C LEU A 81 10.52 -10.34 7.12
N LYS A 82 10.91 -11.61 7.11
CA LYS A 82 11.04 -12.42 8.34
C LYS A 82 11.97 -11.77 9.36
N GLY A 83 11.47 -11.62 10.58
CA GLY A 83 12.26 -11.06 11.70
C GLY A 83 12.45 -9.53 11.64
N ARG A 84 11.89 -8.85 10.66
CA ARG A 84 11.96 -7.38 10.59
C ARG A 84 10.88 -6.71 11.41
N VAL A 85 11.18 -5.51 11.90
CA VAL A 85 10.18 -4.61 12.45
C VAL A 85 9.42 -3.97 11.29
N ILE A 86 8.11 -4.19 11.25
CA ILE A 86 7.22 -3.70 10.19
C ILE A 86 6.19 -2.77 10.82
N GLN A 87 6.12 -1.54 10.32
CA GLN A 87 5.12 -0.56 10.74
C GLN A 87 3.85 -0.74 9.90
N GLY A 88 2.72 -1.05 10.56
CA GLY A 88 1.45 -1.29 9.89
C GLY A 88 0.54 -0.06 9.90
N VAL A 89 0.06 0.35 8.73
CA VAL A 89 -0.93 1.41 8.56
C VAL A 89 -2.11 0.90 7.75
N ALA A 90 -3.32 1.24 8.16
CA ALA A 90 -4.53 0.69 7.55
C ALA A 90 -5.63 1.74 7.38
N ASP A 91 -6.61 1.42 6.55
CA ASP A 91 -7.84 2.19 6.45
C ASP A 91 -8.42 2.46 7.85
N PRO A 92 -8.69 3.72 8.20
CA PRO A 92 -9.35 4.08 9.46
C PRO A 92 -10.66 3.34 9.72
N ALA A 93 -11.37 2.90 8.69
CA ALA A 93 -12.63 2.15 8.84
C ALA A 93 -12.48 0.84 9.61
N ILE A 94 -11.31 0.20 9.62
CA ILE A 94 -11.10 -1.04 10.38
C ILE A 94 -11.09 -0.85 11.90
N PHE A 95 -11.01 0.39 12.38
CA PHE A 95 -11.04 0.74 13.81
C PHE A 95 -12.45 1.02 14.32
N ASN A 96 -13.48 0.92 13.49
CA ASN A 96 -14.85 1.20 13.86
C ASN A 96 -15.40 0.08 14.77
N GLU A 97 -15.87 0.48 15.96
CA GLU A 97 -16.43 -0.39 17.00
C GLU A 97 -17.97 -0.33 17.06
N SER A 98 -18.64 0.35 16.13
CA SER A 98 -20.10 0.57 16.19
C SER A 98 -20.94 -0.71 16.22
N GLN A 99 -20.37 -1.84 15.83
CA GLN A 99 -21.04 -3.15 15.82
C GLN A 99 -20.34 -4.19 16.72
N GLY A 100 -19.52 -3.75 17.65
CA GLY A 100 -18.76 -4.60 18.57
C GLY A 100 -17.26 -4.50 18.36
N GLU A 101 -16.56 -5.64 18.43
CA GLU A 101 -15.10 -5.69 18.25
C GLU A 101 -14.71 -5.21 16.83
N SER A 102 -13.80 -4.26 16.74
CA SER A 102 -13.33 -3.75 15.45
C SER A 102 -12.46 -4.78 14.70
N ILE A 103 -12.34 -4.63 13.39
CA ILE A 103 -11.45 -5.47 12.56
C ILE A 103 -10.02 -5.41 13.08
N ALA A 104 -9.53 -4.22 13.43
CA ALA A 104 -8.20 -4.03 13.99
C ALA A 104 -7.99 -4.82 15.28
N GLN A 105 -8.98 -4.78 16.20
CA GLN A 105 -8.95 -5.54 17.44
C GLN A 105 -8.98 -7.06 17.20
N MET A 106 -9.82 -7.54 16.27
CA MET A 106 -9.86 -8.96 15.89
C MET A 106 -8.51 -9.44 15.40
N GLN A 107 -7.85 -8.66 14.55
CA GLN A 107 -6.56 -9.02 13.97
C GLN A 107 -5.42 -8.98 14.99
N GLU A 108 -5.43 -8.03 15.92
CA GLU A 108 -4.47 -7.98 17.01
C GLU A 108 -4.63 -9.15 17.97
N LYS A 109 -5.86 -9.41 18.42
CA LYS A 109 -6.18 -10.42 19.45
C LYS A 109 -5.98 -11.85 18.98
N HIS A 110 -6.36 -12.16 17.74
CA HIS A 110 -6.42 -13.54 17.24
C HIS A 110 -5.23 -13.95 16.36
N THR A 111 -4.30 -13.05 16.04
CA THR A 111 -3.21 -13.28 15.10
C THR A 111 -1.83 -12.88 15.60
N TYR A 112 -1.52 -13.16 16.87
CA TYR A 112 -0.17 -12.93 17.41
C TYR A 112 0.35 -11.51 17.16
N TYR A 113 -0.46 -10.51 17.55
CA TYR A 113 -0.09 -9.09 17.52
C TYR A 113 0.12 -8.50 16.13
N LEU A 114 -0.77 -8.78 15.20
CA LEU A 114 -0.85 -7.98 13.97
C LEU A 114 -1.45 -6.62 14.32
N VAL A 115 -0.59 -5.61 14.50
CA VAL A 115 -0.98 -4.27 14.96
C VAL A 115 -1.01 -3.31 13.78
N TRP A 116 -2.07 -2.52 13.75
CA TRP A 116 -2.26 -1.43 12.80
C TRP A 116 -2.40 -0.10 13.53
N HIS A 117 -2.00 0.99 12.87
CA HIS A 117 -2.46 2.32 13.22
C HIS A 117 -3.27 2.91 12.07
N PRO A 118 -4.21 3.83 12.38
CA PRO A 118 -5.07 4.41 11.35
C PRO A 118 -4.27 5.31 10.41
N GLY A 119 -4.44 5.11 9.11
CA GLY A 119 -3.86 5.95 8.07
C GLY A 119 -4.60 7.28 7.92
N ASP A 120 -3.91 8.27 7.39
CA ASP A 120 -4.56 9.50 6.94
C ASP A 120 -5.29 9.22 5.62
N HIS A 121 -6.62 9.32 5.64
CA HIS A 121 -7.47 9.08 4.47
C HIS A 121 -7.83 10.33 3.69
N THR A 122 -7.14 11.46 3.94
CA THR A 122 -7.34 12.71 3.18
C THR A 122 -7.06 12.47 1.70
N ARG A 123 -8.11 12.41 0.89
CA ARG A 123 -8.03 11.95 -0.51
C ARG A 123 -7.16 12.85 -1.37
N LEU A 124 -7.37 14.16 -1.31
CA LEU A 124 -6.61 15.12 -2.12
C LEU A 124 -5.11 15.09 -1.78
N ALA A 125 -4.76 15.13 -0.49
CA ALA A 125 -3.36 15.08 -0.07
C ALA A 125 -2.70 13.75 -0.48
N GLY A 126 -3.40 12.63 -0.32
CA GLY A 126 -2.91 11.32 -0.75
C GLY A 126 -2.70 11.21 -2.26
N LYS A 127 -3.63 11.77 -3.06
CA LYS A 127 -3.49 11.87 -4.51
C LYS A 127 -2.26 12.67 -4.91
N MET A 128 -2.03 13.81 -4.27
CA MET A 128 -0.84 14.64 -4.52
C MET A 128 0.44 13.87 -4.19
N GLN A 129 0.48 13.14 -3.06
CA GLN A 129 1.63 12.30 -2.71
C GLN A 129 1.88 11.21 -3.76
N MET A 130 0.84 10.58 -4.28
CA MET A 130 0.98 9.62 -5.37
C MET A 130 1.59 10.26 -6.63
N HIS A 131 1.11 11.45 -7.01
CA HIS A 131 1.67 12.19 -8.15
C HIS A 131 3.15 12.53 -7.94
N TYR A 132 3.50 13.09 -6.79
CA TYR A 132 4.89 13.48 -6.49
C TYR A 132 5.84 12.27 -6.54
N ARG A 133 5.41 11.14 -5.99
CA ARG A 133 6.24 9.94 -5.96
C ARG A 133 6.35 9.22 -7.30
N LEU A 134 5.35 9.36 -8.16
CA LEU A 134 5.39 8.83 -9.53
C LEU A 134 6.04 9.78 -10.53
N ALA A 135 6.25 11.05 -10.18
CA ALA A 135 7.01 11.97 -11.00
C ALA A 135 8.50 11.59 -11.04
N PHE A 136 9.20 12.00 -12.10
CA PHE A 136 10.62 11.74 -12.28
C PHE A 136 11.45 12.86 -11.66
N ASP A 137 12.54 12.50 -10.99
CA ASP A 137 13.60 13.42 -10.60
C ASP A 137 14.45 13.85 -11.82
N ALA A 138 15.45 14.69 -11.59
CA ALA A 138 16.35 15.17 -12.64
C ALA A 138 17.14 14.04 -13.32
N GLU A 139 17.36 12.93 -12.63
CA GLU A 139 18.01 11.73 -13.15
C GLU A 139 17.03 10.75 -13.82
N GLY A 140 15.75 11.12 -13.93
CA GLY A 140 14.71 10.29 -14.53
C GLY A 140 14.27 9.11 -13.65
N ARG A 141 14.45 9.22 -12.31
CA ARG A 141 14.05 8.18 -11.34
C ARG A 141 12.84 8.64 -10.52
N PRO A 142 11.81 7.80 -10.36
CA PRO A 142 10.68 8.13 -9.50
C PRO A 142 10.99 7.86 -8.02
N MET A 143 10.26 8.54 -7.12
CA MET A 143 10.34 8.34 -5.68
C MET A 143 9.47 7.17 -5.17
N LEU A 144 8.78 6.48 -6.07
CA LEU A 144 8.11 5.19 -5.83
C LEU A 144 8.46 4.25 -6.98
N GLN A 145 9.09 3.14 -6.63
CA GLN A 145 9.37 2.04 -7.54
C GLN A 145 8.70 0.76 -7.05
N VAL A 146 8.45 -0.16 -7.96
CA VAL A 146 7.65 -1.36 -7.70
C VAL A 146 8.40 -2.58 -8.23
N PHE A 147 8.54 -3.61 -7.41
CA PHE A 147 9.11 -4.87 -7.87
C PHE A 147 8.21 -5.51 -8.92
N ASP A 148 8.82 -6.10 -9.94
CA ASP A 148 8.10 -6.75 -11.04
C ASP A 148 7.26 -7.97 -10.60
N THR A 149 7.42 -8.41 -9.36
CA THR A 149 6.60 -9.42 -8.69
C THR A 149 5.23 -8.89 -8.22
N CYS A 150 5.07 -7.56 -8.05
CA CYS A 150 3.82 -6.91 -7.65
C CYS A 150 2.87 -6.76 -8.85
N LYS A 151 2.32 -7.88 -9.32
CA LYS A 151 1.54 -7.96 -10.56
C LYS A 151 0.23 -7.20 -10.52
N HIS A 152 -0.44 -7.20 -9.36
CA HIS A 152 -1.73 -6.53 -9.21
C HIS A 152 -1.57 -5.00 -9.18
N PHE A 153 -0.57 -4.47 -8.49
CA PHE A 153 -0.24 -3.04 -8.55
C PHE A 153 0.03 -2.59 -9.99
N ILE A 154 0.88 -3.37 -10.70
CA ILE A 154 1.27 -3.06 -12.10
C ILE A 154 0.04 -3.11 -13.03
N ARG A 155 -0.94 -3.96 -12.73
CA ARG A 155 -2.17 -4.10 -13.50
C ARG A 155 -3.19 -3.00 -13.19
N THR A 156 -3.42 -2.67 -11.92
CA THR A 156 -4.54 -1.82 -11.49
C THR A 156 -4.22 -0.34 -11.58
N ILE A 157 -3.09 0.11 -11.07
CA ILE A 157 -2.77 1.54 -10.94
C ILE A 157 -2.85 2.31 -12.28
N PRO A 158 -2.32 1.79 -13.40
CA PRO A 158 -2.38 2.53 -14.67
C PRO A 158 -3.79 2.64 -15.28
N ASN A 159 -4.73 1.85 -14.78
CA ASN A 159 -6.10 1.79 -15.31
C ASN A 159 -7.10 2.64 -14.53
N LEU A 160 -6.67 3.25 -13.42
CA LEU A 160 -7.53 4.11 -12.63
C LEU A 160 -7.86 5.39 -13.40
N VAL A 161 -9.15 5.74 -13.46
CA VAL A 161 -9.64 6.98 -14.04
C VAL A 161 -10.23 7.87 -12.95
N TYR A 162 -10.32 9.16 -13.24
CA TYR A 162 -10.90 10.13 -12.32
C TYR A 162 -12.42 9.98 -12.26
N ASP A 163 -13.00 10.34 -11.12
CA ASP A 163 -14.45 10.45 -10.96
C ASP A 163 -14.99 11.57 -11.87
N GLU A 164 -16.01 11.28 -12.67
CA GLU A 164 -16.63 12.24 -13.59
C GLU A 164 -17.33 13.39 -12.85
N SER A 165 -17.83 13.13 -11.65
CA SER A 165 -18.51 14.12 -10.81
C SER A 165 -17.53 14.91 -9.92
N ASN A 166 -16.36 14.37 -9.67
CA ASN A 166 -15.30 15.00 -8.88
C ASN A 166 -13.92 14.68 -9.48
N VAL A 167 -13.52 15.44 -10.49
CA VAL A 167 -12.24 15.29 -11.20
C VAL A 167 -10.98 15.38 -10.29
N GLU A 168 -11.16 15.79 -9.03
CA GLU A 168 -10.08 15.78 -8.04
C GLU A 168 -9.92 14.42 -7.36
N ASP A 169 -10.86 13.50 -7.55
CA ASP A 169 -10.84 12.16 -6.95
C ASP A 169 -10.80 11.04 -8.00
N ILE A 170 -10.58 9.81 -7.54
CA ILE A 170 -10.67 8.59 -8.34
C ILE A 170 -12.07 8.03 -8.17
N ASP A 171 -12.64 7.53 -9.26
CA ASP A 171 -13.92 6.82 -9.24
C ASP A 171 -13.81 5.58 -8.33
N SER A 172 -14.56 5.59 -7.24
CA SER A 172 -14.56 4.53 -6.21
C SER A 172 -15.29 3.25 -6.64
N ASP A 173 -15.96 3.24 -7.79
CA ASP A 173 -16.54 2.03 -8.37
C ASP A 173 -15.50 1.15 -9.08
N GLN A 174 -14.28 1.65 -9.24
CA GLN A 174 -13.18 0.92 -9.85
C GLN A 174 -12.46 0.00 -8.85
N GLU A 175 -11.46 -0.71 -9.35
CA GLU A 175 -10.57 -1.55 -8.56
C GLU A 175 -9.44 -0.70 -7.94
N ASP A 176 -9.78 0.13 -6.96
CA ASP A 176 -8.90 1.14 -6.34
C ASP A 176 -8.24 0.70 -5.03
N HIS A 177 -8.50 -0.54 -4.56
CA HIS A 177 -8.05 -1.04 -3.27
C HIS A 177 -6.54 -0.97 -3.07
N ILE A 178 -5.76 -1.27 -4.12
CA ILE A 178 -4.28 -1.15 -4.08
C ILE A 178 -3.85 0.31 -4.03
N TYR A 179 -4.58 1.20 -4.70
CA TYR A 179 -4.33 2.63 -4.65
C TYR A 179 -4.56 3.18 -3.24
N ASP A 180 -5.67 2.83 -2.61
CA ASP A 180 -6.01 3.28 -1.27
C ASP A 180 -5.00 2.74 -0.23
N GLU A 181 -4.68 1.46 -0.27
CA GLU A 181 -3.66 0.86 0.58
C GLU A 181 -2.30 1.56 0.40
N CYS A 182 -1.88 1.81 -0.85
CA CYS A 182 -0.63 2.51 -1.15
C CYS A 182 -0.65 3.95 -0.60
N ARG A 183 -1.75 4.65 -0.80
CA ARG A 183 -1.93 6.04 -0.34
C ARG A 183 -1.73 6.18 1.17
N TYR A 184 -2.22 5.24 1.99
CA TYR A 184 -1.98 5.26 3.44
C TYR A 184 -0.49 5.21 3.78
N VAL A 185 0.28 4.36 3.12
CA VAL A 185 1.74 4.31 3.31
C VAL A 185 2.43 5.59 2.84
N LEU A 186 2.00 6.16 1.70
CA LEU A 186 2.58 7.43 1.22
C LEU A 186 2.33 8.58 2.19
N MET A 187 1.17 8.63 2.84
CA MET A 187 0.83 9.67 3.82
C MET A 187 1.63 9.53 5.14
N GLU A 188 2.12 8.34 5.47
CA GLU A 188 3.08 8.13 6.57
C GLU A 188 4.49 8.64 6.23
N ASN A 189 4.80 8.75 4.94
CA ASN A 189 6.10 9.15 4.41
C ASN A 189 5.96 10.31 3.41
N PRO A 190 5.31 11.44 3.77
CA PRO A 190 5.02 12.47 2.80
C PRO A 190 6.30 13.15 2.28
N LEU A 191 6.36 13.37 0.97
CA LEU A 191 7.39 14.21 0.36
C LEU A 191 7.07 15.68 0.65
N SER A 192 8.05 16.43 1.14
CA SER A 192 7.90 17.86 1.34
C SER A 192 8.07 18.64 0.03
N PRO A 193 7.44 19.82 -0.13
CA PRO A 193 7.66 20.68 -1.30
C PRO A 193 9.14 21.03 -1.54
N ARG A 194 9.95 21.06 -0.48
CA ARG A 194 11.40 21.34 -0.58
C ARG A 194 12.18 20.16 -1.17
N GLN A 195 11.73 18.94 -0.91
CA GLN A 195 12.32 17.72 -1.51
C GLN A 195 12.02 17.67 -3.01
N ILE A 196 10.79 18.04 -3.39
CA ILE A 196 10.35 18.08 -4.79
C ILE A 196 11.15 19.13 -5.58
N GLN A 197 11.42 20.31 -5.01
CA GLN A 197 12.17 21.38 -5.68
C GLN A 197 13.66 21.09 -5.86
N LYS A 198 14.28 20.26 -5.00
CA LYS A 198 15.68 19.86 -5.15
C LYS A 198 15.88 18.87 -6.31
N GLU A 199 14.82 18.22 -6.74
CA GLU A 199 14.85 17.23 -7.81
C GLU A 199 14.56 17.83 -9.19
N THR A 200 14.10 19.08 -9.24
CA THR A 200 13.78 19.81 -10.50
C THR A 200 14.78 20.92 -10.85
N ALA A 201 15.82 21.12 -10.06
CA ALA A 201 16.90 22.11 -10.28
C ALA A 201 18.20 21.41 -10.72
#